data_2aa7b4e94b4da270b231e33d4c09e85a
#
_entry.id   2aa7b4e94b4da270b231e33d4c09e85a
#
_cell.length_a   1.000
_cell.length_b   1.000
_cell.length_c   1.000
_cell.angle_alpha   90.00
_cell.angle_beta   90.00
_cell.angle_gamma   90.00
#
_symmetry.space_group_name_H-M   'P 1'
#
loop_
_entity.id
_entity.type
_entity.pdbx_description
1 polymer ?
#
loop_
_entity_poly.entity_id
_entity_poly.type
_entity_poly.pdbx_seq_one_letter_code
_entity_poly.pdbx_strand_id
1 'polypeptide(L)'
;MAICFLVLYLVGIVMSRLPDEIALKDYMFDFHKSIGVLVMGLLLLRIFFLLQVFGNRYLKRQPKLNKHWIQGFTLHSLLYLLMLIVPLSGFLYSNSGGHEVAVFGLAMPSLFQENQAFFPFARSLHFWLSYTFLAFILLHAWENHRFILNFRRRFFRDRLIEEKR
;
A
#
# COMPACT_ATOMS: atom_id res chain seq x y z
N MET A 1 6.70 5.11 -0.67
CA MET A 1 5.48 4.28 -0.63
C MET A 1 5.08 3.75 -2.02
N ALA A 2 4.98 4.55 -3.09
CA ALA A 2 4.57 4.04 -4.43
C ALA A 2 5.43 2.87 -4.93
N ILE A 3 6.77 2.98 -4.81
CA ILE A 3 7.70 1.90 -5.18
C ILE A 3 7.45 0.64 -4.34
N CYS A 4 7.22 0.77 -3.03
CA CYS A 4 6.93 -0.38 -2.16
C CYS A 4 5.65 -1.11 -2.59
N PHE A 5 4.60 -0.37 -2.94
CA PHE A 5 3.37 -0.99 -3.46
C PHE A 5 3.59 -1.68 -4.80
N LEU A 6 4.36 -1.08 -5.72
CA LEU A 6 4.71 -1.73 -6.97
C LEU A 6 5.43 -3.07 -6.72
N VAL A 7 6.41 -3.09 -5.84
CA VAL A 7 7.12 -4.30 -5.44
C VAL A 7 6.16 -5.32 -4.82
N LEU A 8 5.29 -4.90 -3.88
CA LEU A 8 4.29 -5.78 -3.26
C LEU A 8 3.36 -6.43 -4.28
N TYR A 9 2.87 -5.68 -5.28
CA TYR A 9 2.03 -6.23 -6.34
C TYR A 9 2.78 -7.21 -7.22
N LEU A 10 4.00 -6.87 -7.65
CA LEU A 10 4.81 -7.76 -8.49
C LEU A 10 5.12 -9.07 -7.75
N VAL A 11 5.60 -8.98 -6.51
CA VAL A 11 5.88 -10.15 -5.67
C VAL A 11 4.60 -10.95 -5.42
N GLY A 12 3.47 -10.29 -5.07
CA GLY A 12 2.19 -10.93 -4.83
C GLY A 12 1.66 -11.71 -6.03
N ILE A 13 1.75 -11.14 -7.23
CA ILE A 13 1.32 -11.82 -8.47
C ILE A 13 2.22 -13.01 -8.77
N VAL A 14 3.54 -12.87 -8.63
CA VAL A 14 4.49 -13.96 -8.93
C VAL A 14 4.30 -15.10 -7.93
N MET A 15 4.33 -14.82 -6.62
CA MET A 15 4.19 -15.88 -5.59
C MET A 15 2.84 -16.62 -5.66
N SER A 16 1.77 -15.95 -6.09
CA SER A 16 0.45 -16.59 -6.23
C SER A 16 0.38 -17.59 -7.38
N ARG A 17 1.32 -17.55 -8.32
CA ARG A 17 1.39 -18.43 -9.51
C ARG A 17 2.48 -19.48 -9.42
N LEU A 18 3.39 -19.36 -8.44
CA LEU A 18 4.46 -20.35 -8.26
C LEU A 18 3.89 -21.64 -7.64
N PRO A 19 4.36 -22.82 -8.09
CA PRO A 19 4.08 -24.10 -7.44
C PRO A 19 4.58 -24.11 -6.01
N ASP A 20 3.91 -24.90 -5.14
CA ASP A 20 4.22 -24.95 -3.71
C ASP A 20 5.58 -25.64 -3.42
N GLU A 21 6.07 -26.45 -4.36
CA GLU A 21 7.35 -27.19 -4.23
C GLU A 21 8.58 -26.30 -4.39
N ILE A 22 8.41 -25.06 -4.85
CA ILE A 22 9.53 -24.15 -5.11
C ILE A 22 9.84 -23.36 -3.84
N ALA A 23 11.00 -23.61 -3.21
CA ALA A 23 11.46 -22.92 -2.00
C ALA A 23 11.49 -21.37 -2.13
N LEU A 24 11.67 -20.85 -3.34
CA LEU A 24 11.60 -19.40 -3.61
C LEU A 24 10.25 -18.80 -3.21
N LYS A 25 9.17 -19.58 -3.27
CA LYS A 25 7.83 -19.13 -2.91
C LYS A 25 7.76 -18.71 -1.44
N ASP A 26 8.33 -19.47 -0.53
CA ASP A 26 8.34 -19.15 0.90
C ASP A 26 9.11 -17.86 1.19
N TYR A 27 10.29 -17.70 0.57
CA TYR A 27 11.05 -16.44 0.65
C TYR A 27 10.26 -15.23 0.12
N MET A 28 9.50 -15.41 -0.95
CA MET A 28 8.65 -14.34 -1.49
C MET A 28 7.49 -14.01 -0.57
N PHE A 29 6.89 -15.00 0.10
CA PHE A 29 5.87 -14.77 1.13
C PHE A 29 6.42 -13.96 2.30
N ASP A 30 7.57 -14.34 2.84
CA ASP A 30 8.20 -13.65 3.97
C ASP A 30 8.62 -12.23 3.60
N PHE A 31 9.17 -12.04 2.41
CA PHE A 31 9.50 -10.72 1.88
C PHE A 31 8.25 -9.87 1.70
N HIS A 32 7.17 -10.41 1.11
CA HIS A 32 5.90 -9.71 0.92
C HIS A 32 5.28 -9.28 2.26
N LYS A 33 5.26 -10.18 3.25
CA LYS A 33 4.78 -9.87 4.61
C LYS A 33 5.62 -8.76 5.25
N SER A 34 6.95 -8.83 5.16
CA SER A 34 7.88 -7.85 5.73
C SER A 34 7.67 -6.45 5.15
N ILE A 35 7.61 -6.34 3.81
CA ILE A 35 7.35 -5.05 3.14
C ILE A 35 5.92 -4.56 3.43
N GLY A 36 4.93 -5.46 3.51
CA GLY A 36 3.55 -5.13 3.87
C GLY A 36 3.44 -4.46 5.25
N VAL A 37 4.10 -5.03 6.26
CA VAL A 37 4.16 -4.46 7.61
C VAL A 37 4.93 -3.15 7.64
N LEU A 38 6.06 -3.06 6.93
CA LEU A 38 6.83 -1.81 6.82
C LEU A 38 5.97 -0.68 6.23
N VAL A 39 5.25 -0.96 5.16
CA VAL A 39 4.35 0.03 4.52
C VAL A 39 3.21 0.44 5.45
N MET A 40 2.65 -0.49 6.23
CA MET A 40 1.65 -0.19 7.25
C MET A 40 2.22 0.73 8.34
N GLY A 41 3.43 0.47 8.83
CA GLY A 41 4.12 1.34 9.81
C GLY A 41 4.37 2.74 9.26
N LEU A 42 4.86 2.85 8.02
CA LEU A 42 5.05 4.13 7.34
C LEU A 42 3.74 4.89 7.10
N LEU A 43 2.64 4.17 6.86
CA LEU A 43 1.30 4.75 6.75
C LEU A 43 0.84 5.36 8.08
N LEU A 44 0.97 4.61 9.17
CA LEU A 44 0.58 5.09 10.51
C LEU A 44 1.39 6.35 10.90
N LEU A 45 2.69 6.35 10.63
CA LEU A 45 3.54 7.53 10.82
C LEU A 45 3.07 8.71 9.97
N ARG A 46 2.71 8.48 8.71
CA ARG A 46 2.18 9.51 7.82
C ARG A 46 0.84 10.05 8.29
N ILE A 47 -0.07 9.19 8.76
CA ILE A 47 -1.36 9.60 9.32
C ILE A 47 -1.13 10.48 10.56
N PHE A 48 -0.21 10.11 11.44
CA PHE A 48 0.15 10.88 12.61
C PHE A 48 0.58 12.32 12.24
N PHE A 49 1.51 12.47 11.28
CA PHE A 49 1.91 13.80 10.81
C PHE A 49 0.79 14.57 10.13
N LEU A 50 -0.08 13.89 9.37
CA LEU A 50 -1.24 14.54 8.75
C LEU A 50 -2.22 15.07 9.78
N LEU A 51 -2.48 14.33 10.86
CA LEU A 51 -3.34 14.78 11.96
C LEU A 51 -2.77 16.01 12.66
N GLN A 52 -1.44 16.06 12.88
CA GLN A 52 -0.80 17.26 13.44
C GLN A 52 -0.97 18.49 12.52
N VAL A 53 -0.75 18.32 11.22
CA VAL A 53 -0.91 19.41 10.24
C VAL A 53 -2.38 19.82 10.14
N PHE A 54 -3.30 18.86 10.18
CA PHE A 54 -4.73 19.11 10.15
C PHE A 54 -5.17 19.96 11.35
N GLY A 55 -4.80 19.58 12.55
CA GLY A 55 -5.10 20.32 13.78
C GLY A 55 -4.57 21.78 13.74
N ASN A 56 -3.37 21.97 13.17
CA ASN A 56 -2.74 23.30 13.16
C ASN A 56 -3.22 24.23 12.05
N ARG A 57 -3.64 23.67 10.90
CA ARG A 57 -4.00 24.49 9.71
C ARG A 57 -5.50 24.54 9.44
N TYR A 58 -6.19 23.40 9.44
CA TYR A 58 -7.60 23.34 9.01
C TYR A 58 -8.58 23.82 10.09
N LEU A 59 -8.24 23.67 11.36
CA LEU A 59 -9.05 24.27 12.43
C LEU A 59 -9.00 25.81 12.41
N LYS A 60 -7.95 26.41 11.82
CA LYS A 60 -7.79 27.86 11.73
C LYS A 60 -8.32 28.46 10.41
N ARG A 61 -8.38 27.69 9.33
CA ARG A 61 -8.85 28.14 8.01
C ARG A 61 -9.56 27.00 7.28
N GLN A 62 -10.88 27.08 7.21
CA GLN A 62 -11.67 26.08 6.48
C GLN A 62 -11.40 26.18 4.96
N PRO A 63 -11.17 25.06 4.26
CA PRO A 63 -11.00 25.05 2.82
C PRO A 63 -12.32 25.44 2.14
N LYS A 64 -12.23 26.12 0.99
CA LYS A 64 -13.41 26.35 0.16
C LYS A 64 -13.89 25.03 -0.44
N LEU A 65 -15.06 24.59 -0.01
CA LEU A 65 -15.69 23.35 -0.49
C LEU A 65 -16.15 23.55 -1.94
N ASN A 66 -15.40 23.03 -2.89
CA ASN A 66 -15.81 22.93 -4.28
C ASN A 66 -15.81 21.46 -4.72
N LYS A 67 -16.47 21.16 -5.84
CA LYS A 67 -16.61 19.79 -6.36
C LYS A 67 -15.25 19.09 -6.55
N HIS A 68 -14.27 19.80 -7.08
CA HIS A 68 -12.93 19.27 -7.31
C HIS A 68 -12.20 18.93 -6.00
N TRP A 69 -12.35 19.77 -4.97
CA TRP A 69 -11.79 19.51 -3.65
C TRP A 69 -12.41 18.25 -3.01
N ILE A 70 -13.76 18.12 -3.09
CA ILE A 70 -14.48 16.96 -2.56
C ILE A 70 -14.02 15.68 -3.25
N GLN A 71 -13.92 15.67 -4.58
CA GLN A 71 -13.44 14.50 -5.34
C GLN A 71 -12.03 14.09 -4.92
N GLY A 72 -11.10 15.05 -4.86
CA GLY A 72 -9.72 14.78 -4.43
C GLY A 72 -9.65 14.28 -2.98
N PHE A 73 -10.40 14.88 -2.07
CA PHE A 73 -10.46 14.45 -0.67
C PHE A 73 -11.01 13.02 -0.54
N THR A 74 -12.11 12.70 -1.22
CA THR A 74 -12.71 11.36 -1.19
C THR A 74 -11.76 10.30 -1.73
N LEU A 75 -11.12 10.55 -2.88
CA LEU A 75 -10.17 9.62 -3.47
C LEU A 75 -8.98 9.35 -2.54
N HIS A 76 -8.41 10.41 -1.94
CA HIS A 76 -7.29 10.24 -1.00
C HIS A 76 -7.73 9.50 0.27
N SER A 77 -8.90 9.80 0.81
CA SER A 77 -9.44 9.11 1.99
C SER A 77 -9.63 7.61 1.74
N LEU A 78 -10.17 7.24 0.58
CA LEU A 78 -10.33 5.85 0.15
C LEU A 78 -8.96 5.16 -0.02
N LEU A 79 -7.99 5.84 -0.62
CA LEU A 79 -6.63 5.30 -0.74
C LEU A 79 -6.01 5.05 0.63
N TYR A 80 -6.09 5.98 1.59
CA TYR A 80 -5.57 5.78 2.95
C TYR A 80 -6.27 4.62 3.66
N LEU A 81 -7.59 4.51 3.51
CA LEU A 81 -8.37 3.42 4.08
C LEU A 81 -7.93 2.06 3.51
N LEU A 82 -7.78 1.95 2.19
CA LEU A 82 -7.32 0.73 1.54
C LEU A 82 -5.87 0.40 1.89
N MET A 83 -4.99 1.41 2.01
CA MET A 83 -3.61 1.23 2.48
C MET A 83 -3.53 0.61 3.88
N LEU A 84 -4.54 0.80 4.72
CA LEU A 84 -4.63 0.20 6.06
C LEU A 84 -5.30 -1.18 5.99
N ILE A 85 -6.43 -1.29 5.31
CA ILE A 85 -7.25 -2.52 5.29
C ILE A 85 -6.54 -3.66 4.56
N VAL A 86 -5.82 -3.37 3.46
CA VAL A 86 -5.11 -4.41 2.68
C VAL A 86 -4.06 -5.14 3.51
N PRO A 87 -3.09 -4.50 4.19
CA PRO A 87 -2.16 -5.25 5.04
C PRO A 87 -2.82 -5.92 6.23
N LEU A 88 -3.87 -5.33 6.84
CA LEU A 88 -4.63 -5.99 7.90
C LEU A 88 -5.32 -7.27 7.41
N SER A 89 -5.89 -7.26 6.20
CA SER A 89 -6.44 -8.47 5.58
C SER A 89 -5.36 -9.51 5.28
N GLY A 90 -4.12 -9.09 5.01
CA GLY A 90 -2.97 -9.99 4.87
C GLY A 90 -2.58 -10.66 6.19
N PHE A 91 -2.62 -9.93 7.31
CA PHE A 91 -2.47 -10.52 8.65
C PHE A 91 -3.58 -11.53 8.94
N LEU A 92 -4.84 -11.17 8.66
CA LEU A 92 -5.98 -12.04 8.83
C LEU A 92 -5.81 -13.33 8.01
N TYR A 93 -5.41 -13.22 6.75
CA TYR A 93 -5.14 -14.37 5.89
C TYR A 93 -4.00 -15.24 6.43
N SER A 94 -2.86 -14.66 6.81
CA SER A 94 -1.71 -15.40 7.33
C SER A 94 -2.07 -16.11 8.64
N ASN A 95 -2.60 -15.38 9.64
CA ASN A 95 -2.89 -15.94 10.95
C ASN A 95 -4.05 -16.97 10.93
N SER A 96 -5.09 -16.76 10.12
CA SER A 96 -6.18 -17.75 10.01
C SER A 96 -5.69 -19.08 9.45
N GLY A 97 -4.63 -19.09 8.63
CA GLY A 97 -3.98 -20.31 8.14
C GLY A 97 -2.91 -20.90 9.08
N GLY A 98 -2.76 -20.37 10.30
CA GLY A 98 -1.73 -20.82 11.24
C GLY A 98 -0.31 -20.37 10.88
N HIS A 99 -0.17 -19.40 9.94
CA HIS A 99 1.14 -18.91 9.53
C HIS A 99 1.52 -17.66 10.32
N GLU A 100 2.72 -17.66 10.87
CA GLU A 100 3.30 -16.48 11.52
C GLU A 100 3.61 -15.37 10.51
N VAL A 101 3.53 -14.15 10.98
CA VAL A 101 4.01 -12.97 10.24
C VAL A 101 5.33 -12.53 10.84
N ALA A 102 6.41 -12.65 10.08
CA ALA A 102 7.73 -12.15 10.48
C ALA A 102 8.08 -10.90 9.66
N VAL A 103 8.75 -9.95 10.31
CA VAL A 103 9.28 -8.74 9.66
C VAL A 103 10.79 -8.84 9.67
N PHE A 104 11.38 -9.13 8.52
CA PHE A 104 12.82 -9.35 8.37
C PHE A 104 13.40 -10.33 9.41
N GLY A 105 12.68 -11.42 9.70
CA GLY A 105 13.07 -12.45 10.66
C GLY A 105 12.63 -12.22 12.11
N LEU A 106 12.01 -11.06 12.43
CA LEU A 106 11.42 -10.81 13.74
C LEU A 106 9.94 -11.21 13.74
N ALA A 107 9.59 -12.21 14.55
CA ALA A 107 8.21 -12.67 14.69
C ALA A 107 7.32 -11.55 15.27
N MET A 108 6.22 -11.27 14.58
CA MET A 108 5.18 -10.35 15.05
C MET A 108 4.12 -11.11 15.84
N PRO A 109 3.51 -10.49 16.86
CA PRO A 109 2.41 -11.12 17.57
C PRO A 109 1.26 -11.39 16.61
N SER A 110 0.60 -12.55 16.78
CA SER A 110 -0.59 -12.90 16.02
C SER A 110 -1.74 -11.93 16.38
N LEU A 111 -2.24 -11.21 15.39
CA LEU A 111 -3.37 -10.29 15.57
C LEU A 111 -4.72 -11.02 15.52
N PHE A 112 -4.76 -12.20 14.90
CA PHE A 112 -5.96 -13.00 14.73
C PHE A 112 -5.68 -14.45 15.11
N GLN A 113 -6.73 -15.14 15.56
CA GLN A 113 -6.64 -16.55 15.91
C GLN A 113 -6.64 -17.43 14.64
N GLU A 114 -5.96 -18.58 14.71
CA GLU A 114 -6.04 -19.61 13.68
C GLU A 114 -7.48 -20.12 13.54
N ASN A 115 -7.96 -20.15 12.30
CA ASN A 115 -9.29 -20.65 11.97
C ASN A 115 -9.30 -21.19 10.53
N GLN A 116 -9.11 -22.48 10.39
CA GLN A 116 -9.04 -23.14 9.09
C GLN A 116 -10.33 -23.04 8.29
N ALA A 117 -11.49 -22.95 8.94
CA ALA A 117 -12.77 -22.75 8.26
C ALA A 117 -12.91 -21.35 7.65
N PHE A 118 -12.24 -20.36 8.24
CA PHE A 118 -12.25 -18.97 7.79
C PHE A 118 -11.14 -18.65 6.79
N PHE A 119 -10.10 -19.47 6.72
CA PHE A 119 -8.93 -19.26 5.88
C PHE A 119 -9.23 -19.00 4.39
N PRO A 120 -10.13 -19.78 3.70
CA PRO A 120 -10.46 -19.51 2.29
C PRO A 120 -11.10 -18.13 2.08
N PHE A 121 -11.95 -17.71 3.03
CA PHE A 121 -12.56 -16.39 2.98
C PHE A 121 -11.50 -15.28 3.17
N ALA A 122 -10.62 -15.41 4.17
CA ALA A 122 -9.57 -14.44 4.44
C ALA A 122 -8.61 -14.26 3.23
N ARG A 123 -8.27 -15.40 2.56
CA ARG A 123 -7.51 -15.40 1.32
C ARG A 123 -8.21 -14.61 0.21
N SER A 124 -9.48 -14.92 -0.03
CA SER A 124 -10.29 -14.24 -1.05
C SER A 124 -10.44 -12.74 -0.76
N LEU A 125 -10.68 -12.40 0.51
CA LEU A 125 -10.80 -11.01 0.97
C LEU A 125 -9.51 -10.22 0.67
N HIS A 126 -8.33 -10.73 1.07
CA HIS A 126 -7.06 -10.08 0.80
C HIS A 126 -6.82 -9.89 -0.70
N PHE A 127 -7.12 -10.91 -1.49
CA PHE A 127 -6.99 -10.87 -2.95
C PHE A 127 -7.84 -9.74 -3.55
N TRP A 128 -9.14 -9.72 -3.29
CA TRP A 128 -10.05 -8.74 -3.87
C TRP A 128 -9.80 -7.32 -3.37
N LEU A 129 -9.49 -7.14 -2.09
CA LEU A 129 -9.10 -5.83 -1.56
C LEU A 129 -7.82 -5.31 -2.23
N SER A 130 -6.84 -6.17 -2.48
CA SER A 130 -5.61 -5.80 -3.18
C SER A 130 -5.87 -5.33 -4.60
N TYR A 131 -6.69 -6.04 -5.38
CA TYR A 131 -7.06 -5.61 -6.74
C TYR A 131 -7.91 -4.34 -6.74
N THR A 132 -8.83 -4.19 -5.80
CA THR A 132 -9.60 -2.96 -5.61
C THR A 132 -8.65 -1.79 -5.32
N PHE A 133 -7.69 -1.98 -4.44
CA PHE A 133 -6.68 -0.96 -4.13
C PHE A 133 -5.83 -0.61 -5.36
N LEU A 134 -5.42 -1.59 -6.15
CA LEU A 134 -4.70 -1.35 -7.41
C LEU A 134 -5.52 -0.47 -8.37
N ALA A 135 -6.82 -0.75 -8.52
CA ALA A 135 -7.70 0.06 -9.35
C ALA A 135 -7.75 1.52 -8.90
N PHE A 136 -7.84 1.77 -7.58
CA PHE A 136 -7.80 3.14 -7.04
C PHE A 136 -6.43 3.82 -7.19
N ILE A 137 -5.33 3.07 -7.11
CA ILE A 137 -3.98 3.59 -7.40
C ILE A 137 -3.89 4.04 -8.86
N LEU A 138 -4.40 3.22 -9.80
CA LEU A 138 -4.39 3.54 -11.22
C LEU A 138 -5.29 4.76 -11.52
N LEU A 139 -6.46 4.85 -10.91
CA LEU A 139 -7.35 6.01 -11.02
C LEU A 139 -6.66 7.28 -10.50
N HIS A 140 -6.02 7.21 -9.33
CA HIS A 140 -5.26 8.32 -8.76
C HIS A 140 -4.09 8.74 -9.66
N ALA A 141 -3.36 7.79 -10.23
CA ALA A 141 -2.28 8.07 -11.17
C ALA A 141 -2.81 8.72 -12.46
N TRP A 142 -3.97 8.27 -12.95
CA TRP A 142 -4.64 8.84 -14.11
C TRP A 142 -5.06 10.29 -13.86
N GLU A 143 -5.69 10.60 -12.74
CA GLU A 143 -6.07 11.98 -12.40
C GLU A 143 -4.85 12.91 -12.30
N ASN A 144 -3.71 12.38 -11.85
CA ASN A 144 -2.48 13.15 -11.67
C ASN A 144 -1.46 12.99 -12.81
N HIS A 145 -1.84 12.40 -13.95
CA HIS A 145 -0.92 12.08 -15.05
C HIS A 145 -0.15 13.31 -15.58
N ARG A 146 -0.78 14.49 -15.64
CA ARG A 146 -0.12 15.74 -16.08
C ARG A 146 1.00 16.15 -15.14
N PHE A 147 0.82 15.97 -13.83
CA PHE A 147 1.86 16.24 -12.83
C PHE A 147 3.06 15.29 -13.04
N ILE A 148 2.78 14.00 -13.26
CA ILE A 148 3.81 12.97 -13.51
C ILE A 148 4.61 13.28 -14.78
N LEU A 149 3.93 13.66 -15.87
CA LEU A 149 4.57 14.03 -17.13
C LEU A 149 5.44 15.29 -16.98
N ASN A 150 4.98 16.29 -16.26
CA ASN A 150 5.74 17.53 -16.02
C ASN A 150 6.95 17.29 -15.13
N PHE A 151 6.83 16.43 -14.10
CA PHE A 151 7.94 16.03 -13.25
C PHE A 151 9.03 15.32 -14.08
N ARG A 152 8.64 14.36 -14.94
CA ARG A 152 9.56 13.66 -15.84
C ARG A 152 10.30 14.63 -16.76
N ARG A 153 9.57 15.58 -17.39
CA ARG A 153 10.19 16.58 -18.28
C ARG A 153 11.21 17.45 -17.56
N ARG A 154 10.95 17.88 -16.32
CA ARG A 154 11.91 18.64 -15.52
C ARG A 154 13.15 17.82 -15.21
N PHE A 155 12.98 16.59 -14.72
CA PHE A 155 14.08 15.70 -14.35
C PHE A 155 15.05 15.43 -15.51
N PHE A 156 14.53 15.15 -16.70
CA PHE A 156 15.37 14.94 -17.89
C PHE A 156 16.03 16.21 -18.38
N ARG A 157 15.36 17.36 -18.29
CA ARG A 157 15.97 18.65 -18.67
C ARG A 157 17.14 19.01 -17.79
N ASP A 158 17.02 18.81 -16.49
CA ASP A 158 18.06 19.18 -15.54
C ASP A 158 19.31 18.28 -15.73
N ARG A 159 19.15 17.00 -16.04
CA ARG A 159 20.27 16.11 -16.44
C ARG A 159 20.99 16.56 -17.73
N LEU A 160 20.25 16.99 -18.74
CA LEU A 160 20.85 17.46 -19.99
C LEU A 160 21.61 18.78 -19.82
N ILE A 161 21.31 19.56 -18.80
CA ILE A 161 22.05 20.80 -18.46
C ILE A 161 23.33 20.47 -17.70
N GLU A 162 23.31 19.47 -16.81
CA GLU A 162 24.50 18.97 -16.10
C GLU A 162 25.52 18.32 -17.04
N GLU A 163 25.09 17.58 -18.04
CA GLU A 163 25.95 16.91 -19.02
C GLU A 163 26.64 17.88 -20.00
N LYS A 164 26.14 19.11 -20.12
CA LYS A 164 26.71 20.17 -20.95
C LYS A 164 27.63 21.16 -20.21
N ARG A 165 27.86 20.95 -18.93
CA ARG A 165 28.80 21.72 -18.10
C ARG A 165 30.12 20.98 -17.86
#